data_efa6515393c3279ae002c4b457c89b0c
#
_entry.id   efa6515393c3279ae002c4b457c89b0c
#
_cell.length_a   1.000
_cell.length_b   1.000
_cell.length_c   1.000
_cell.angle_alpha   90.00
_cell.angle_beta   90.00
_cell.angle_gamma   90.00
#
_symmetry.space_group_name_H-M   'P 1'
#
loop_
_entity.id
_entity.type
_entity.pdbx_description
1 polymer ?
#
loop_
_entity_poly.entity_id
_entity_poly.type
_entity_poly.pdbx_seq_one_letter_code
_entity_poly.pdbx_strand_id
1 'polypeptide(L)'
;MTPEMLLALRDPAGVPSHPLVFLVLGVLTFALHIAAVQVMLGAGALTLRGAFSASTYWRRLAAAMLTTSKIAVSVAIVLGVAPLLFVQVVYDPFWYTSNVLSAWWVIGFIGILIVGYIALYVFYWKNHDIVKEGGRGGVWMVASLALLLAVGFIVHS
;
A
#
# COMPACT_ATOMS: atom_id res chain seq x y z
N MET A 1 14.43 -10.67 26.64
CA MET A 1 14.17 -9.29 27.08
C MET A 1 12.79 -9.25 27.71
N THR A 2 12.69 -8.78 28.94
CA THR A 2 11.39 -8.58 29.58
C THR A 2 10.80 -7.22 29.17
N PRO A 3 9.46 -7.04 29.22
CA PRO A 3 8.85 -5.74 28.92
C PRO A 3 9.40 -4.58 29.74
N GLU A 4 9.79 -4.85 31.00
CA GLU A 4 10.38 -3.86 31.92
C GLU A 4 11.76 -3.38 31.43
N MET A 5 12.58 -4.27 30.87
CA MET A 5 13.86 -3.90 30.27
C MET A 5 13.68 -3.00 29.05
N LEU A 6 12.64 -3.23 28.25
CA LEU A 6 12.33 -2.40 27.07
C LEU A 6 11.82 -1.01 27.50
N LEU A 7 11.01 -0.94 28.57
CA LEU A 7 10.54 0.34 29.12
C LEU A 7 11.68 1.19 29.69
N ALA A 8 12.74 0.56 30.21
CA ALA A 8 13.93 1.26 30.69
C ALA A 8 14.76 1.91 29.56
N LEU A 9 14.56 1.48 28.31
CA LEU A 9 15.19 2.07 27.12
C LEU A 9 14.38 3.24 26.52
N ARG A 10 13.24 3.57 27.11
CA ARG A 10 12.41 4.68 26.65
C ARG A 10 13.12 6.01 26.86
N ASP A 11 13.00 6.92 25.88
CA ASP A 11 13.56 8.27 26.00
C ASP A 11 12.99 8.95 27.27
N PRO A 12 13.83 9.42 28.17
CA PRO A 12 13.41 10.16 29.39
C PRO A 12 12.59 11.41 29.07
N ALA A 13 12.80 12.04 27.90
CA ALA A 13 12.02 13.20 27.45
C ALA A 13 10.58 12.83 27.11
N GLY A 14 10.30 11.53 26.90
CA GLY A 14 8.98 11.02 26.56
C GLY A 14 8.51 11.40 25.16
N VAL A 15 7.20 11.33 24.95
CA VAL A 15 6.58 11.66 23.66
C VAL A 15 6.52 13.20 23.50
N PRO A 16 6.91 13.75 22.34
CA PRO A 16 7.06 15.21 22.14
C PRO A 16 5.75 16.00 22.21
N SER A 17 4.60 15.33 22.25
CA SER A 17 3.27 15.95 22.40
C SER A 17 2.33 15.01 23.13
N HIS A 18 1.08 15.46 23.37
CA HIS A 18 0.10 14.61 24.06
C HIS A 18 -0.16 13.32 23.25
N PRO A 19 -0.10 12.12 23.84
CA PRO A 19 -0.25 10.84 23.12
C PRO A 19 -1.53 10.72 22.28
N LEU A 20 -2.62 11.38 22.72
CA LEU A 20 -3.89 11.42 22.00
C LEU A 20 -3.75 12.04 20.60
N VAL A 21 -2.88 13.04 20.44
CA VAL A 21 -2.63 13.68 19.12
C VAL A 21 -2.07 12.66 18.15
N PHE A 22 -1.06 11.89 18.56
CA PHE A 22 -0.48 10.84 17.72
C PHE A 22 -1.45 9.70 17.43
N LEU A 23 -2.28 9.34 18.41
CA LEU A 23 -3.31 8.31 18.22
C LEU A 23 -4.34 8.75 17.18
N VAL A 24 -4.90 9.96 17.30
CA VAL A 24 -5.91 10.49 16.38
C VAL A 24 -5.34 10.63 14.97
N LEU A 25 -4.14 11.20 14.83
CA LEU A 25 -3.49 11.35 13.53
C LEU A 25 -3.12 9.98 12.93
N GLY A 26 -2.65 9.05 13.75
CA GLY A 26 -2.35 7.69 13.31
C GLY A 26 -3.58 6.96 12.78
N VAL A 27 -4.69 7.00 13.52
CA VAL A 27 -5.97 6.39 13.09
C VAL A 27 -6.50 7.04 11.82
N LEU A 28 -6.48 8.39 11.74
CA LEU A 28 -6.95 9.12 10.58
C LEU A 28 -6.14 8.79 9.32
N THR A 29 -4.81 8.85 9.41
CA THR A 29 -3.92 8.54 8.28
C THR A 29 -4.01 7.08 7.86
N PHE A 30 -4.17 6.16 8.82
CA PHE A 30 -4.39 4.75 8.53
C PHE A 30 -5.73 4.52 7.81
N ALA A 31 -6.82 5.16 8.26
CA ALA A 31 -8.12 5.07 7.60
C ALA A 31 -8.05 5.57 6.15
N LEU A 32 -7.38 6.71 5.92
CA LEU A 32 -7.16 7.24 4.57
C LEU A 32 -6.29 6.32 3.72
N HIS A 33 -5.25 5.70 4.30
CA HIS A 33 -4.44 4.69 3.63
C HIS A 33 -5.28 3.51 3.16
N ILE A 34 -6.08 2.92 4.05
CA ILE A 34 -6.96 1.79 3.71
C ILE A 34 -7.97 2.19 2.63
N ALA A 35 -8.55 3.39 2.70
CA ALA A 35 -9.45 3.87 1.65
C ALA A 35 -8.75 3.96 0.28
N ALA A 36 -7.52 4.49 0.24
CA ALA A 36 -6.73 4.56 -0.99
C ALA A 36 -6.37 3.15 -1.54
N VAL A 37 -6.03 2.19 -0.67
CA VAL A 37 -5.78 0.79 -1.02
C VAL A 37 -7.04 0.16 -1.63
N GLN A 38 -8.21 0.37 -1.05
CA GLN A 38 -9.47 -0.18 -1.57
C GLN A 38 -9.81 0.41 -2.96
N VAL A 39 -9.61 1.72 -3.13
CA VAL A 39 -9.79 2.37 -4.44
C VAL A 39 -8.81 1.80 -5.47
N MET A 40 -7.54 1.61 -5.11
CA MET A 40 -6.52 1.03 -5.97
C MET A 40 -6.90 -0.38 -6.43
N LEU A 41 -7.26 -1.27 -5.49
CA LEU A 41 -7.61 -2.66 -5.79
C LEU A 41 -8.90 -2.75 -6.61
N GLY A 42 -9.94 -2.00 -6.24
CA GLY A 42 -11.21 -1.97 -6.96
C GLY A 42 -11.06 -1.44 -8.38
N ALA A 43 -10.37 -0.31 -8.54
CA ALA A 43 -10.09 0.25 -9.86
C ALA A 43 -9.21 -0.69 -10.70
N GLY A 44 -8.24 -1.35 -10.10
CA GLY A 44 -7.41 -2.36 -10.76
C GLY A 44 -8.20 -3.57 -11.26
N ALA A 45 -9.10 -4.10 -10.45
CA ALA A 45 -9.98 -5.22 -10.82
C ALA A 45 -10.94 -4.83 -11.98
N LEU A 46 -11.54 -3.63 -11.90
CA LEU A 46 -12.39 -3.11 -12.99
C LEU A 46 -11.59 -2.87 -14.26
N THR A 47 -10.36 -2.39 -14.16
CA THR A 47 -9.44 -2.25 -15.30
C THR A 47 -9.18 -3.59 -15.96
N LEU A 48 -8.84 -4.61 -15.17
CA LEU A 48 -8.56 -5.95 -15.67
C LEU A 48 -9.78 -6.51 -16.43
N ARG A 49 -10.98 -6.43 -15.84
CA ARG A 49 -12.22 -6.89 -16.48
C ARG A 49 -12.52 -6.11 -17.77
N GLY A 50 -12.43 -4.79 -17.72
CA GLY A 50 -12.83 -3.93 -18.84
C GLY A 50 -11.84 -3.95 -20.01
N ALA A 51 -10.54 -4.10 -19.71
CA ALA A 51 -9.48 -4.16 -20.72
C ALA A 51 -9.67 -5.26 -21.75
N PHE A 52 -10.17 -6.41 -21.32
CA PHE A 52 -10.39 -7.59 -22.17
C PHE A 52 -11.84 -7.75 -22.65
N SER A 53 -12.68 -6.74 -22.43
CA SER A 53 -14.06 -6.74 -22.92
C SER A 53 -14.14 -6.37 -24.40
N ALA A 54 -15.09 -6.97 -25.12
CA ALA A 54 -15.42 -6.59 -26.48
C ALA A 54 -16.16 -5.23 -26.57
N SER A 55 -16.80 -4.81 -25.48
CA SER A 55 -17.61 -3.58 -25.42
C SER A 55 -16.72 -2.33 -25.29
N THR A 56 -16.98 -1.34 -26.16
CA THR A 56 -16.31 -0.03 -26.10
C THR A 56 -16.58 0.71 -24.78
N TYR A 57 -17.77 0.53 -24.21
CA TYR A 57 -18.11 1.11 -22.90
C TYR A 57 -17.17 0.59 -21.80
N TRP A 58 -16.99 -0.73 -21.71
CA TRP A 58 -16.11 -1.35 -20.72
C TRP A 58 -14.64 -0.97 -20.92
N ARG A 59 -14.18 -0.83 -22.16
CA ARG A 59 -12.81 -0.37 -22.45
C ARG A 59 -12.58 1.09 -22.02
N ARG A 60 -13.57 1.97 -22.22
CA ARG A 60 -13.50 3.37 -21.72
C ARG A 60 -13.46 3.42 -20.20
N LEU A 61 -14.29 2.60 -19.54
CA LEU A 61 -14.25 2.47 -18.08
C LEU A 61 -12.89 1.97 -17.63
N ALA A 62 -12.33 0.93 -18.29
CA ALA A 62 -11.00 0.42 -17.97
C ALA A 62 -9.90 1.48 -18.09
N ALA A 63 -9.93 2.33 -19.10
CA ALA A 63 -8.97 3.43 -19.25
C ALA A 63 -9.04 4.43 -18.08
N ALA A 64 -10.24 4.82 -17.66
CA ALA A 64 -10.43 5.69 -16.50
C ALA A 64 -9.97 5.02 -15.21
N MET A 65 -10.36 3.75 -15.00
CA MET A 65 -9.99 2.99 -13.80
C MET A 65 -8.48 2.70 -13.73
N LEU A 66 -7.81 2.49 -14.86
CA LEU A 66 -6.36 2.33 -14.91
C LEU A 66 -5.63 3.58 -14.41
N THR A 67 -6.08 4.76 -14.82
CA THR A 67 -5.53 6.03 -14.33
C THR A 67 -5.82 6.20 -12.84
N THR A 68 -7.04 5.88 -12.39
CA THR A 68 -7.42 5.93 -10.98
C THR A 68 -6.55 4.99 -10.13
N SER A 69 -6.36 3.74 -10.57
CA SER A 69 -5.52 2.76 -9.85
C SER A 69 -4.07 3.24 -9.72
N LYS A 70 -3.51 3.81 -10.80
CA LYS A 70 -2.16 4.38 -10.80
C LYS A 70 -1.99 5.52 -9.79
N ILE A 71 -2.95 6.43 -9.73
CA ILE A 71 -2.91 7.54 -8.76
C ILE A 71 -3.11 6.99 -7.34
N ALA A 72 -4.10 6.11 -7.16
CA ALA A 72 -4.44 5.57 -5.86
C ALA A 72 -3.30 4.76 -5.22
N VAL A 73 -2.50 4.00 -6.00
CA VAL A 73 -1.33 3.28 -5.48
C VAL A 73 -0.28 4.25 -4.92
N SER A 74 -0.02 5.34 -5.62
CA SER A 74 0.94 6.35 -5.17
C SER A 74 0.46 7.05 -3.89
N VAL A 75 -0.82 7.41 -3.83
CA VAL A 75 -1.45 7.98 -2.63
C VAL A 75 -1.44 6.99 -1.47
N ALA A 76 -1.75 5.71 -1.73
CA ALA A 76 -1.71 4.67 -0.70
C ALA A 76 -0.31 4.51 -0.10
N ILE A 77 0.75 4.49 -0.92
CA ILE A 77 2.13 4.39 -0.44
C ILE A 77 2.46 5.57 0.48
N VAL A 78 2.18 6.80 0.06
CA VAL A 78 2.47 8.01 0.86
C VAL A 78 1.70 8.01 2.17
N LEU A 79 0.40 7.71 2.12
CA LEU A 79 -0.45 7.65 3.30
C LEU A 79 -0.10 6.49 4.25
N GLY A 80 0.50 5.40 3.74
CA GLY A 80 0.92 4.26 4.56
C GLY A 80 2.14 4.55 5.43
N VAL A 81 2.99 5.49 5.03
CA VAL A 81 4.17 5.87 5.82
C VAL A 81 3.79 6.61 7.11
N ALA A 82 2.79 7.50 7.05
CA ALA A 82 2.40 8.33 8.19
C ALA A 82 1.98 7.53 9.44
N PRO A 83 1.06 6.56 9.38
CA PRO A 83 0.69 5.77 10.56
C PRO A 83 1.87 4.95 11.12
N LEU A 84 2.80 4.48 10.28
CA LEU A 84 4.02 3.81 10.75
C LEU A 84 4.89 4.75 11.59
N LEU A 85 5.03 6.01 11.17
CA LEU A 85 5.78 7.01 11.94
C LEU A 85 5.09 7.32 13.27
N PHE A 86 3.77 7.42 13.32
CA PHE A 86 3.04 7.64 14.58
C PHE A 86 3.17 6.46 15.54
N VAL A 87 3.08 5.23 15.04
CA VAL A 87 3.30 4.02 15.85
C VAL A 87 4.73 3.99 16.39
N GLN A 88 5.73 4.34 15.57
CA GLN A 88 7.13 4.43 15.98
C GLN A 88 7.32 5.40 17.15
N VAL A 89 6.71 6.59 17.10
CA VAL A 89 6.84 7.60 18.17
C VAL A 89 6.15 7.16 19.46
N VAL A 90 4.98 6.51 19.36
CA VAL A 90 4.21 6.10 20.55
C VAL A 90 4.79 4.86 21.23
N TYR A 91 5.25 3.90 20.43
CA TYR A 91 5.70 2.59 20.90
C TYR A 91 7.21 2.38 20.83
N ASP A 92 7.97 3.42 20.57
CA ASP A 92 9.43 3.52 20.45
C ASP A 92 10.25 2.24 20.72
N PRO A 93 10.55 1.80 21.98
CA PRO A 93 11.41 0.65 22.22
C PRO A 93 10.81 -0.68 21.74
N PHE A 94 9.49 -0.81 21.75
CA PHE A 94 8.80 -2.00 21.24
C PHE A 94 8.84 -2.06 19.72
N TRP A 95 8.70 -0.91 19.08
CA TRP A 95 8.79 -0.79 17.62
C TRP A 95 10.16 -1.20 17.08
N TYR A 96 11.24 -0.64 17.65
CA TYR A 96 12.60 -0.98 17.21
C TYR A 96 12.94 -2.45 17.46
N THR A 97 12.58 -2.99 18.63
CA THR A 97 12.82 -4.40 18.94
C THR A 97 12.04 -5.31 18.00
N SER A 98 10.78 -5.02 17.73
CA SER A 98 9.96 -5.77 16.79
C SER A 98 10.55 -5.72 15.38
N ASN A 99 10.98 -4.56 14.89
CA ASN A 99 11.58 -4.42 13.56
C ASN A 99 12.91 -5.16 13.43
N VAL A 100 13.73 -5.20 14.46
CA VAL A 100 14.97 -6.00 14.43
C VAL A 100 14.66 -7.48 14.33
N LEU A 101 13.68 -7.97 15.09
CA LEU A 101 13.26 -9.38 15.06
C LEU A 101 12.58 -9.77 13.75
N SER A 102 11.87 -8.82 13.13
CA SER A 102 11.14 -9.04 11.87
C SER A 102 11.81 -8.39 10.64
N ALA A 103 13.08 -7.99 10.73
CA ALA A 103 13.78 -7.25 9.68
C ALA A 103 13.70 -7.92 8.29
N TRP A 104 13.75 -9.24 8.25
CA TRP A 104 13.64 -10.00 7.01
C TRP A 104 12.26 -9.82 6.34
N TRP A 105 11.20 -9.79 7.12
CA TRP A 105 9.84 -9.56 6.63
C TRP A 105 9.65 -8.12 6.14
N VAL A 106 10.22 -7.15 6.85
CA VAL A 106 10.16 -5.73 6.47
C VAL A 106 10.89 -5.49 5.14
N ILE A 107 12.07 -6.08 4.95
CA ILE A 107 12.81 -5.99 3.68
C ILE A 107 12.03 -6.68 2.55
N GLY A 108 11.49 -7.87 2.81
CA GLY A 108 10.68 -8.61 1.85
C GLY A 108 9.41 -7.85 1.44
N PHE A 109 8.72 -7.24 2.40
CA PHE A 109 7.56 -6.38 2.18
C PHE A 109 7.87 -5.24 1.20
N ILE A 110 8.97 -4.50 1.42
CA ILE A 110 9.36 -3.39 0.54
C ILE A 110 9.67 -3.91 -0.87
N GLY A 111 10.39 -5.02 -0.98
CA GLY A 111 10.71 -5.65 -2.27
C GLY A 111 9.45 -6.04 -3.05
N ILE A 112 8.50 -6.69 -2.40
CA ILE A 112 7.23 -7.10 -3.02
C ILE A 112 6.40 -5.88 -3.44
N LEU A 113 6.35 -4.84 -2.61
CA LEU A 113 5.68 -3.58 -2.91
C LEU A 113 6.23 -2.92 -4.17
N ILE A 114 7.56 -2.83 -4.28
CA ILE A 114 8.24 -2.25 -5.44
C ILE A 114 7.92 -3.04 -6.71
N VAL A 115 8.01 -4.36 -6.67
CA VAL A 115 7.72 -5.22 -7.83
C VAL A 115 6.25 -5.10 -8.24
N GLY A 116 5.32 -5.07 -7.28
CA GLY A 116 3.89 -4.86 -7.53
C GLY A 116 3.60 -3.50 -8.17
N TYR A 117 4.26 -2.45 -7.68
CA TYR A 117 4.18 -1.11 -8.25
C TYR A 117 4.70 -1.05 -9.69
N ILE A 118 5.89 -1.62 -9.94
CA ILE A 118 6.48 -1.69 -11.28
C ILE A 118 5.55 -2.45 -12.25
N ALA A 119 4.99 -3.57 -11.82
CA ALA A 119 4.07 -4.37 -12.64
C ALA A 119 2.84 -3.57 -13.06
N LEU A 120 2.27 -2.75 -12.16
CA LEU A 120 1.15 -1.85 -12.48
C LEU A 120 1.55 -0.82 -13.55
N TYR A 121 2.74 -0.22 -13.43
CA TYR A 121 3.23 0.76 -14.38
C TYR A 121 3.57 0.16 -15.75
N VAL A 122 4.12 -1.07 -15.78
CA VAL A 122 4.35 -1.81 -17.02
C VAL A 122 3.01 -2.08 -17.73
N PHE A 123 1.98 -2.49 -16.98
CA PHE A 123 0.64 -2.65 -17.54
C PHE A 123 0.08 -1.33 -18.07
N TYR A 124 0.18 -0.25 -17.29
CA TYR A 124 -0.24 1.09 -17.70
C TYR A 124 0.44 1.54 -19.00
N TRP A 125 1.75 1.38 -19.10
CA TRP A 125 2.51 1.78 -20.28
C TRP A 125 2.14 0.99 -21.53
N LYS A 126 1.90 -0.33 -21.38
CA LYS A 126 1.47 -1.20 -22.50
C LYS A 126 0.03 -0.92 -22.96
N ASN A 127 -0.78 -0.28 -22.15
CA ASN A 127 -2.23 -0.12 -22.39
C ASN A 127 -2.68 1.35 -22.45
N HIS A 128 -1.81 2.26 -22.90
CA HIS A 128 -2.18 3.67 -23.04
C HIS A 128 -3.33 3.90 -24.02
N ASP A 129 -3.47 3.07 -25.05
CA ASP A 129 -4.56 3.12 -26.05
C ASP A 129 -5.59 1.96 -25.90
N ILE A 130 -5.86 1.56 -24.66
CA ILE A 130 -6.74 0.43 -24.32
C ILE A 130 -8.13 0.51 -24.96
N VAL A 131 -8.62 1.71 -25.24
CA VAL A 131 -9.94 1.94 -25.85
C VAL A 131 -9.95 1.45 -27.29
N LYS A 132 -8.88 1.72 -28.05
CA LYS A 132 -8.76 1.37 -29.47
C LYS A 132 -8.29 -0.07 -29.67
N GLU A 133 -7.26 -0.46 -28.95
CA GLU A 133 -6.54 -1.71 -29.20
C GLU A 133 -6.96 -2.87 -28.28
N GLY A 134 -7.71 -2.56 -27.21
CA GLY A 134 -8.02 -3.52 -26.16
C GLY A 134 -6.83 -3.75 -25.21
N GLY A 135 -7.04 -4.58 -24.19
CA GLY A 135 -6.02 -4.86 -23.18
C GLY A 135 -4.92 -5.80 -23.69
N ARG A 136 -3.67 -5.48 -23.33
CA ARG A 136 -2.49 -6.30 -23.62
C ARG A 136 -1.74 -6.62 -22.32
N GLY A 137 -1.24 -7.86 -22.24
CA GLY A 137 -0.37 -8.25 -21.13
C GLY A 137 -1.06 -8.24 -19.76
N GLY A 138 -2.29 -8.73 -19.65
CA GLY A 138 -3.07 -8.80 -18.41
C GLY A 138 -2.36 -9.48 -17.26
N VAL A 139 -1.37 -10.34 -17.55
CA VAL A 139 -0.51 -10.97 -16.52
C VAL A 139 0.16 -9.94 -15.62
N TRP A 140 0.57 -8.78 -16.14
CA TRP A 140 1.19 -7.72 -15.34
C TRP A 140 0.22 -7.10 -14.36
N MET A 141 -1.04 -6.93 -14.76
CA MET A 141 -2.07 -6.40 -13.86
C MET A 141 -2.47 -7.41 -12.79
N VAL A 142 -2.61 -8.69 -13.17
CA VAL A 142 -2.86 -9.78 -12.21
C VAL A 142 -1.70 -9.90 -11.23
N ALA A 143 -0.46 -9.89 -11.71
CA ALA A 143 0.72 -9.94 -10.87
C ALA A 143 0.77 -8.74 -9.90
N SER A 144 0.51 -7.52 -10.38
CA SER A 144 0.46 -6.34 -9.53
C SER A 144 -0.58 -6.47 -8.43
N LEU A 145 -1.83 -6.80 -8.78
CA LEU A 145 -2.89 -6.95 -7.79
C LEU A 145 -2.59 -8.06 -6.77
N ALA A 146 -2.07 -9.21 -7.22
CA ALA A 146 -1.71 -10.32 -6.34
C ALA A 146 -0.57 -9.92 -5.37
N LEU A 147 0.47 -9.25 -5.87
CA LEU A 147 1.60 -8.81 -5.04
C LEU A 147 1.17 -7.73 -4.04
N LEU A 148 0.34 -6.76 -4.46
CA LEU A 148 -0.15 -5.71 -3.56
C LEU A 148 -1.14 -6.26 -2.51
N LEU A 149 -1.92 -7.30 -2.83
CA LEU A 149 -2.71 -8.04 -1.84
C LEU A 149 -1.81 -8.82 -0.88
N ALA A 150 -0.74 -9.46 -1.37
CA ALA A 150 0.22 -10.18 -0.54
C ALA A 150 0.93 -9.24 0.46
N VAL A 151 1.23 -8.01 0.03
CA VAL A 151 1.74 -6.95 0.92
C VAL A 151 0.79 -6.70 2.09
N GLY A 152 -0.51 -6.53 1.81
CA GLY A 152 -1.51 -6.35 2.85
C GLY A 152 -1.60 -7.54 3.82
N PHE A 153 -1.48 -8.75 3.31
CA PHE A 153 -1.49 -9.96 4.13
C PHE A 153 -0.25 -10.07 5.03
N ILE A 154 0.95 -9.81 4.49
CA ILE A 154 2.22 -9.86 5.25
C ILE A 154 2.24 -8.85 6.39
N VAL A 155 1.69 -7.64 6.17
CA VAL A 155 1.65 -6.60 7.21
C VAL A 155 0.62 -6.92 8.31
N HIS A 156 -0.36 -7.76 8.02
CA HIS A 156 -1.42 -8.11 8.97
C HIS A 156 -1.14 -9.40 9.76
N SER A 157 -0.17 -10.21 9.34
CA SER A 157 0.26 -11.44 10.01
C SER A 157 1.37 -11.20 11.03
#